data_e3c2b5aeea388a5bb60d4eaee95dbc8c
#
_entry.id   e3c2b5aeea388a5bb60d4eaee95dbc8c
#
_cell.length_a   1.000
_cell.length_b   1.000
_cell.length_c   1.000
_cell.angle_alpha   90.00
_cell.angle_beta   90.00
_cell.angle_gamma   90.00
#
_symmetry.space_group_name_H-M   'P 1'
#
loop_
_entity.id
_entity.type
_entity.pdbx_description
1 polymer ?
#
loop_
_entity_poly.entity_id
_entity_poly.type
_entity_poly.pdbx_seq_one_letter_code
_entity_poly.pdbx_strand_id
1 'polypeptide(L)'
;ANLDVALNVLVENKYRNAGQVCISPTRFLIHENLYDEFVDRFTDMSKKIKIGNGLDPETQMGPLAHDRRVEAIEGFVSDAVSKGAKIKTGGNRIGNEGYFFEPTVLTDVPLDARMMNEEPFGPVAPMTPFSDFDSAIEEANRLDYGLASYAYTSSAETAEKLGSQIESGMVSIC
;
A
#
# COMPACT_ATOMS: atom_id res chain seq x y z
N ALA A 1 -14.71 11.21 -0.86
CA ALA A 1 -14.07 10.55 0.30
C ALA A 1 -13.50 11.60 1.27
N ASN A 2 -13.45 11.26 2.56
CA ASN A 2 -12.73 12.08 3.54
C ASN A 2 -11.27 11.62 3.56
N LEU A 3 -10.36 12.42 2.98
CA LEU A 3 -8.95 12.08 2.88
C LEU A 3 -8.24 11.98 4.24
N ASP A 4 -8.63 12.78 5.23
CA ASP A 4 -8.01 12.71 6.56
C ASP A 4 -8.26 11.36 7.22
N VAL A 5 -9.50 10.88 7.14
CA VAL A 5 -9.86 9.55 7.67
C VAL A 5 -9.15 8.45 6.89
N ALA A 6 -9.19 8.50 5.55
CA ALA A 6 -8.57 7.51 4.69
C ALA A 6 -7.06 7.41 4.93
N LEU A 7 -6.36 8.54 4.96
CA LEU A 7 -4.90 8.57 5.13
C LEU A 7 -4.47 8.04 6.49
N ASN A 8 -5.12 8.48 7.58
CA ASN A 8 -4.76 8.02 8.93
C ASN A 8 -4.90 6.49 9.06
N VAL A 9 -6.01 5.95 8.59
CA VAL A 9 -6.27 4.50 8.67
C VAL A 9 -5.35 3.72 7.74
N LEU A 10 -5.16 4.18 6.51
CA LEU A 10 -4.37 3.45 5.51
C LEU A 10 -2.87 3.46 5.80
N VAL A 11 -2.31 4.56 6.29
CA VAL A 11 -0.89 4.64 6.67
C VAL A 11 -0.61 3.72 7.84
N GLU A 12 -1.43 3.77 8.90
CA GLU A 12 -1.30 2.89 10.05
C GLU A 12 -1.40 1.40 9.64
N ASN A 13 -2.44 1.03 8.89
CA ASN A 13 -2.65 -0.33 8.44
C ASN A 13 -1.56 -0.83 7.50
N LYS A 14 -1.01 0.06 6.65
CA LYS A 14 0.07 -0.30 5.73
C LYS A 14 1.36 -0.64 6.45
N TYR A 15 1.74 0.17 7.45
CA TYR A 15 3.05 0.05 8.08
C TYR A 15 3.03 -0.71 9.42
N ARG A 16 1.87 -1.06 9.95
CA ARG A 16 1.75 -1.97 11.07
C ARG A 16 2.50 -3.27 10.77
N ASN A 17 3.35 -3.71 11.70
CA ASN A 17 4.22 -4.88 11.55
C ASN A 17 5.05 -4.88 10.25
N ALA A 18 5.50 -3.69 9.81
CA ALA A 18 6.21 -3.48 8.54
C ALA A 18 5.46 -4.03 7.32
N GLY A 19 4.13 -3.95 7.29
CA GLY A 19 3.30 -4.46 6.20
C GLY A 19 3.19 -5.98 6.12
N GLN A 20 3.72 -6.70 7.10
CA GLN A 20 3.69 -8.17 7.15
C GLN A 20 2.40 -8.65 7.85
N VAL A 21 1.26 -8.29 7.28
CA VAL A 21 -0.09 -8.60 7.77
C VAL A 21 -0.95 -8.96 6.56
N CYS A 22 -1.67 -10.07 6.63
CA CYS A 22 -2.49 -10.60 5.52
C CYS A 22 -3.61 -9.65 5.05
N ILE A 23 -4.04 -8.72 5.90
CA ILE A 23 -5.01 -7.67 5.58
C ILE A 23 -4.35 -6.30 5.37
N SER A 24 -3.02 -6.21 5.28
CA SER A 24 -2.35 -4.95 4.94
C SER A 24 -2.71 -4.52 3.51
N PRO A 25 -3.05 -3.25 3.27
CA PRO A 25 -3.30 -2.76 1.91
C PRO A 25 -2.08 -3.00 1.01
N THR A 26 -2.27 -3.64 -0.12
CA THR A 26 -1.18 -4.00 -1.06
C THR A 26 -1.24 -3.25 -2.37
N ARG A 27 -2.44 -2.93 -2.87
CA ARG A 27 -2.65 -2.17 -4.11
C ARG A 27 -3.50 -0.96 -3.80
N PHE A 28 -3.02 0.23 -4.12
CA PHE A 28 -3.72 1.49 -3.89
C PHE A 28 -4.23 2.02 -5.23
N LEU A 29 -5.53 1.88 -5.46
CA LEU A 29 -6.22 2.45 -6.61
C LEU A 29 -6.86 3.77 -6.17
N ILE A 30 -6.41 4.88 -6.73
CA ILE A 30 -6.79 6.22 -6.29
C ILE A 30 -7.38 6.98 -7.46
N HIS A 31 -8.60 7.53 -7.29
CA HIS A 31 -9.22 8.34 -8.34
C HIS A 31 -8.35 9.53 -8.71
N GLU A 32 -8.16 9.78 -10.01
CA GLU A 32 -7.24 10.78 -10.56
C GLU A 32 -7.37 12.17 -9.94
N ASN A 33 -8.59 12.62 -9.65
CA ASN A 33 -8.85 13.92 -9.03
C ASN A 33 -8.31 14.06 -7.59
N LEU A 34 -7.95 12.97 -6.94
CA LEU A 34 -7.42 12.93 -5.58
C LEU A 34 -5.99 12.40 -5.53
N TYR A 35 -5.48 11.92 -6.67
CA TYR A 35 -4.24 11.16 -6.73
C TYR A 35 -3.04 11.92 -6.18
N ASP A 36 -2.80 13.12 -6.70
CA ASP A 36 -1.63 13.91 -6.31
C ASP A 36 -1.68 14.30 -4.82
N GLU A 37 -2.82 14.79 -4.35
CA GLU A 37 -2.99 15.15 -2.93
C GLU A 37 -2.83 13.92 -2.01
N PHE A 38 -3.43 12.80 -2.38
CA PHE A 38 -3.33 11.56 -1.61
C PHE A 38 -1.87 11.07 -1.55
N VAL A 39 -1.19 11.00 -2.70
CA VAL A 39 0.21 10.56 -2.79
C VAL A 39 1.13 11.43 -1.95
N ASP A 40 1.03 12.75 -2.08
CA ASP A 40 1.91 13.67 -1.35
C ASP A 40 1.69 13.56 0.17
N ARG A 41 0.44 13.56 0.62
CA ARG A 41 0.10 13.44 2.04
C ARG A 41 0.47 12.08 2.62
N PHE A 42 0.19 10.99 1.92
CA PHE A 42 0.57 9.63 2.33
C PHE A 42 2.10 9.51 2.44
N THR A 43 2.83 10.08 1.47
CA THR A 43 4.30 10.12 1.46
C THR A 43 4.85 10.88 2.67
N ASP A 44 4.29 12.04 2.99
CA ASP A 44 4.72 12.85 4.13
C ASP A 44 4.43 12.17 5.48
N MET A 45 3.32 11.45 5.58
CA MET A 45 3.02 10.64 6.75
C MET A 45 3.97 9.44 6.87
N SER A 46 4.29 8.78 5.77
CA SER A 46 5.22 7.65 5.71
C SER A 46 6.62 8.03 6.19
N LYS A 47 7.12 9.20 5.79
CA LYS A 47 8.43 9.73 6.22
C LYS A 47 8.53 9.99 7.73
N LYS A 48 7.42 10.18 8.41
CA LYS A 48 7.37 10.48 9.85
C LYS A 48 7.36 9.24 10.73
N ILE A 49 7.24 8.05 10.14
CA ILE A 49 7.18 6.80 10.89
C ILE A 49 8.54 6.54 11.55
N LYS A 50 8.52 6.37 12.86
CA LYS A 50 9.70 6.02 13.64
C LYS A 50 9.98 4.52 13.51
N ILE A 51 11.12 4.21 12.90
CA ILE A 51 11.58 2.83 12.67
C ILE A 51 12.58 2.48 13.78
N GLY A 52 12.42 1.30 14.37
CA GLY A 52 13.34 0.90 15.43
C GLY A 52 13.03 -0.44 16.07
N ASN A 53 13.68 -0.69 17.18
CA ASN A 53 13.45 -1.87 17.99
C ASN A 53 12.05 -1.81 18.63
N GLY A 54 11.26 -2.87 18.51
CA GLY A 54 9.91 -2.94 19.08
C GLY A 54 9.83 -2.87 20.61
N LEU A 55 10.95 -2.95 21.32
CA LEU A 55 11.01 -2.72 22.77
C LEU A 55 11.10 -1.21 23.11
N ASP A 56 11.41 -0.36 22.16
CA ASP A 56 11.38 1.10 22.32
C ASP A 56 9.93 1.58 22.16
N PRO A 57 9.32 2.23 23.16
CA PRO A 57 7.94 2.71 23.10
C PRO A 57 7.69 3.76 22.00
N GLU A 58 8.73 4.41 21.50
CA GLU A 58 8.61 5.37 20.40
C GLU A 58 8.60 4.72 19.02
N THR A 59 8.94 3.43 18.92
CA THR A 59 8.96 2.70 17.64
C THR A 59 7.54 2.47 17.11
N GLN A 60 7.30 2.88 15.87
CA GLN A 60 6.03 2.69 15.17
C GLN A 60 6.10 1.54 14.14
N MET A 61 7.30 1.27 13.61
CA MET A 61 7.53 0.16 12.69
C MET A 61 8.82 -0.57 13.03
N GLY A 62 8.71 -1.87 13.26
CA GLY A 62 9.82 -2.78 13.51
C GLY A 62 10.45 -3.32 12.22
N PRO A 63 11.36 -4.32 12.35
CA PRO A 63 12.03 -4.92 11.21
C PRO A 63 11.14 -5.88 10.43
N LEU A 64 11.60 -6.27 9.26
CA LEU A 64 11.11 -7.44 8.53
C LEU A 64 11.51 -8.73 9.29
N ALA A 65 10.83 -9.84 8.99
CA ALA A 65 10.98 -11.07 9.76
C ALA A 65 12.36 -11.73 9.59
N HIS A 66 12.97 -11.61 8.41
CA HIS A 66 14.26 -12.24 8.08
C HIS A 66 14.86 -11.64 6.79
N ASP A 67 16.11 -11.99 6.49
CA ASP A 67 16.89 -11.54 5.33
C ASP A 67 16.20 -11.79 3.98
N ARG A 68 15.68 -12.99 3.75
CA ARG A 68 14.94 -13.32 2.52
C ARG A 68 13.74 -12.39 2.27
N ARG A 69 13.16 -11.82 3.34
CA ARG A 69 12.07 -10.84 3.19
C ARG A 69 12.61 -9.50 2.71
N VAL A 70 13.80 -9.09 3.21
CA VAL A 70 14.49 -7.89 2.71
C VAL A 70 14.78 -8.03 1.22
N GLU A 71 15.42 -9.14 0.82
CA GLU A 71 15.74 -9.42 -0.59
C GLU A 71 14.50 -9.43 -1.49
N ALA A 72 13.40 -10.02 -1.00
CA ALA A 72 12.15 -10.04 -1.76
C ALA A 72 11.56 -8.64 -1.95
N ILE A 73 11.59 -7.77 -0.90
CA ILE A 73 11.10 -6.40 -1.02
C ILE A 73 11.99 -5.56 -1.95
N GLU A 74 13.31 -5.69 -1.86
CA GLU A 74 14.25 -5.07 -2.81
C GLU A 74 13.94 -5.52 -4.26
N GLY A 75 13.66 -6.80 -4.46
CA GLY A 75 13.26 -7.35 -5.76
C GLY A 75 11.95 -6.76 -6.28
N PHE A 76 10.93 -6.57 -5.43
CA PHE A 76 9.68 -5.92 -5.81
C PHE A 76 9.87 -4.45 -6.20
N VAL A 77 10.66 -3.71 -5.42
CA VAL A 77 10.96 -2.29 -5.71
C VAL A 77 11.74 -2.18 -7.02
N SER A 78 12.78 -3.00 -7.19
CA SER A 78 13.60 -3.01 -8.41
C SER A 78 12.78 -3.36 -9.66
N ASP A 79 11.90 -4.36 -9.59
CA ASP A 79 11.01 -4.74 -10.70
C ASP A 79 10.10 -3.57 -11.08
N ALA A 80 9.43 -2.96 -10.11
CA ALA A 80 8.52 -1.84 -10.37
C ALA A 80 9.25 -0.65 -11.00
N VAL A 81 10.42 -0.27 -10.47
CA VAL A 81 11.23 0.83 -11.00
C VAL A 81 11.71 0.52 -12.42
N SER A 82 12.16 -0.70 -12.70
CA SER A 82 12.59 -1.11 -14.03
C SER A 82 11.48 -1.01 -15.08
N LYS A 83 10.22 -1.08 -14.64
CA LYS A 83 9.01 -0.95 -15.45
C LYS A 83 8.45 0.47 -15.50
N GLY A 84 9.10 1.44 -14.86
CA GLY A 84 8.75 2.85 -14.95
C GLY A 84 8.12 3.45 -13.70
N ALA A 85 7.92 2.69 -12.62
CA ALA A 85 7.46 3.22 -11.35
C ALA A 85 8.47 4.23 -10.76
N LYS A 86 7.96 5.19 -10.01
CA LYS A 86 8.77 6.23 -9.36
C LYS A 86 8.73 6.07 -7.85
N ILE A 87 9.87 6.09 -7.20
CA ILE A 87 9.97 6.09 -5.74
C ILE A 87 9.73 7.52 -5.23
N LYS A 88 8.70 7.71 -4.41
CA LYS A 88 8.41 8.99 -3.74
C LYS A 88 9.13 9.07 -2.39
N THR A 89 9.30 7.96 -1.71
CA THR A 89 10.07 7.83 -0.46
C THR A 89 10.47 6.37 -0.22
N GLY A 90 11.53 6.16 0.54
CA GLY A 90 12.00 4.83 0.92
C GLY A 90 12.68 4.07 -0.22
N GLY A 91 12.45 2.77 -0.24
CA GLY A 91 12.98 1.86 -1.26
C GLY A 91 14.23 1.13 -0.88
N ASN A 92 14.78 1.35 0.32
CA ASN A 92 16.07 0.80 0.72
C ASN A 92 16.01 0.07 2.07
N ARG A 93 16.90 -0.88 2.24
CA ARG A 93 17.25 -1.43 3.55
C ARG A 93 17.92 -0.36 4.42
N ILE A 94 17.65 -0.38 5.71
CA ILE A 94 18.27 0.53 6.70
C ILE A 94 19.41 -0.21 7.40
N GLY A 95 20.63 0.27 7.18
CA GLY A 95 21.83 -0.27 7.85
C GLY A 95 22.16 -1.72 7.49
N ASN A 96 23.10 -2.28 8.25
CA ASN A 96 23.59 -3.65 8.04
C ASN A 96 23.22 -4.61 9.18
N GLU A 97 22.68 -4.08 10.27
CA GLU A 97 22.23 -4.85 11.43
C GLU A 97 20.70 -4.89 11.46
N GLY A 98 20.15 -6.09 11.74
CA GLY A 98 18.71 -6.31 11.68
C GLY A 98 18.17 -6.33 10.24
N TYR A 99 16.85 -6.35 10.12
CA TYR A 99 16.13 -6.46 8.84
C TYR A 99 15.23 -5.26 8.60
N PHE A 100 15.73 -4.07 8.94
CA PHE A 100 14.97 -2.84 8.81
C PHE A 100 14.89 -2.39 7.35
N PHE A 101 13.70 -1.95 6.94
CA PHE A 101 13.44 -1.44 5.60
C PHE A 101 12.62 -0.15 5.70
N GLU A 102 12.89 0.79 4.80
CA GLU A 102 12.19 2.07 4.80
C GLU A 102 10.70 1.94 4.44
N PRO A 103 9.78 2.68 5.07
CA PRO A 103 8.43 2.89 4.58
C PRO A 103 8.49 3.42 3.15
N THR A 104 7.97 2.64 2.21
CA THR A 104 8.19 2.88 0.78
C THR A 104 6.89 3.21 0.08
N VAL A 105 6.89 4.30 -0.68
CA VAL A 105 5.78 4.72 -1.55
C VAL A 105 6.27 4.77 -2.99
N LEU A 106 5.57 4.07 -3.87
CA LEU A 106 5.82 4.08 -5.31
C LEU A 106 4.59 4.63 -6.04
N THR A 107 4.84 5.43 -7.08
CA THR A 107 3.81 5.98 -7.98
C THR A 107 4.00 5.51 -9.40
N ASP A 108 2.98 5.67 -10.21
CA ASP A 108 2.98 5.25 -11.60
C ASP A 108 3.36 3.77 -11.75
N VAL A 109 2.95 2.94 -10.79
CA VAL A 109 3.27 1.53 -10.79
C VAL A 109 2.47 0.81 -11.88
N PRO A 110 3.13 0.20 -12.87
CA PRO A 110 2.44 -0.51 -13.94
C PRO A 110 1.73 -1.76 -13.41
N LEU A 111 0.58 -2.11 -13.99
CA LEU A 111 -0.22 -3.26 -13.56
C LEU A 111 0.50 -4.60 -13.74
N ASP A 112 1.51 -4.67 -14.61
CA ASP A 112 2.35 -5.85 -14.82
C ASP A 112 3.55 -5.92 -13.87
N ALA A 113 3.74 -4.92 -12.98
CA ALA A 113 4.76 -4.99 -11.95
C ALA A 113 4.45 -6.15 -10.97
N ARG A 114 5.48 -6.84 -10.50
CA ARG A 114 5.31 -8.00 -9.62
C ARG A 114 4.50 -7.66 -8.38
N MET A 115 4.72 -6.50 -7.76
CA MET A 115 3.99 -6.08 -6.54
C MET A 115 2.49 -5.81 -6.77
N MET A 116 2.03 -5.72 -8.02
CA MET A 116 0.61 -5.63 -8.39
C MET A 116 -0.01 -7.02 -8.64
N ASN A 117 0.79 -8.07 -8.71
CA ASN A 117 0.39 -9.44 -9.06
C ASN A 117 0.76 -10.49 -7.99
N GLU A 118 1.73 -10.18 -7.14
CA GLU A 118 2.19 -11.02 -6.04
C GLU A 118 2.00 -10.25 -4.72
N GLU A 119 1.79 -10.96 -3.61
CA GLU A 119 1.69 -10.32 -2.29
C GLU A 119 3.09 -9.86 -1.80
N PRO A 120 3.35 -8.54 -1.68
CA PRO A 120 4.66 -8.06 -1.26
C PRO A 120 5.01 -8.44 0.18
N PHE A 121 4.02 -8.44 1.08
CA PHE A 121 4.17 -8.72 2.51
C PHE A 121 5.31 -7.92 3.15
N GLY A 122 5.24 -6.59 2.97
CA GLY A 122 6.28 -5.66 3.38
C GLY A 122 5.82 -4.20 3.34
N PRO A 123 6.71 -3.25 3.72
CA PRO A 123 6.36 -1.85 3.91
C PRO A 123 6.38 -1.06 2.59
N VAL A 124 5.78 -1.61 1.54
CA VAL A 124 5.70 -0.99 0.21
C VAL A 124 4.24 -0.69 -0.16
N ALA A 125 3.98 0.53 -0.62
CA ALA A 125 2.68 1.03 -1.02
C ALA A 125 2.71 1.45 -2.50
N PRO A 126 2.38 0.55 -3.44
CA PRO A 126 2.25 0.89 -4.84
C PRO A 126 0.94 1.63 -5.09
N MET A 127 1.02 2.77 -5.77
CA MET A 127 -0.10 3.66 -6.04
C MET A 127 -0.32 3.82 -7.54
N THR A 128 -1.56 3.64 -7.97
CA THR A 128 -1.97 3.72 -9.36
C THR A 128 -3.22 4.59 -9.47
N PRO A 129 -3.25 5.60 -10.35
CA PRO A 129 -4.46 6.38 -10.58
C PRO A 129 -5.47 5.60 -11.42
N PHE A 130 -6.76 5.91 -11.22
CA PHE A 130 -7.84 5.50 -12.11
C PHE A 130 -8.77 6.68 -12.40
N SER A 131 -9.43 6.68 -13.54
CA SER A 131 -10.43 7.68 -13.93
C SER A 131 -11.83 7.09 -14.06
N ASP A 132 -11.94 5.80 -14.35
CA ASP A 132 -13.19 5.09 -14.54
C ASP A 132 -13.44 4.10 -13.40
N PHE A 133 -14.66 4.14 -12.86
CA PHE A 133 -15.05 3.30 -11.72
C PHE A 133 -15.06 1.81 -12.07
N ASP A 134 -15.62 1.46 -13.23
CA ASP A 134 -15.77 0.05 -13.62
C ASP A 134 -14.39 -0.57 -13.87
N SER A 135 -13.47 0.15 -14.49
CA SER A 135 -12.07 -0.28 -14.65
C SER A 135 -11.34 -0.46 -13.30
N ALA A 136 -11.66 0.36 -12.31
CA ALA A 136 -11.11 0.19 -10.97
C ALA A 136 -11.63 -1.09 -10.29
N ILE A 137 -12.91 -1.43 -10.48
CA ILE A 137 -13.49 -2.68 -9.98
C ILE A 137 -12.87 -3.89 -10.69
N GLU A 138 -12.72 -3.83 -12.02
CA GLU A 138 -12.05 -4.88 -12.80
C GLU A 138 -10.62 -5.13 -12.28
N GLU A 139 -9.84 -4.06 -12.06
CA GLU A 139 -8.50 -4.20 -11.51
C GLU A 139 -8.53 -4.72 -10.06
N ALA A 140 -9.46 -4.28 -9.22
CA ALA A 140 -9.59 -4.77 -7.85
C ALA A 140 -9.84 -6.29 -7.81
N ASN A 141 -10.66 -6.81 -8.74
CA ASN A 141 -11.06 -8.22 -8.82
C ASN A 141 -10.15 -9.05 -9.72
N ARG A 142 -9.13 -8.47 -10.37
CA ARG A 142 -8.32 -9.14 -11.41
C ARG A 142 -7.57 -10.38 -10.92
N LEU A 143 -7.19 -10.41 -9.65
CA LEU A 143 -6.43 -11.52 -9.08
C LEU A 143 -7.35 -12.60 -8.52
N ASP A 144 -6.91 -13.85 -8.56
CA ASP A 144 -7.65 -15.00 -8.04
C ASP A 144 -7.86 -14.98 -6.52
N TYR A 145 -7.17 -14.10 -5.80
CA TYR A 145 -7.19 -14.00 -4.35
C TYR A 145 -7.57 -12.58 -3.90
N GLY A 146 -8.42 -12.49 -2.88
CA GLY A 146 -8.79 -11.24 -2.23
C GLY A 146 -9.28 -11.49 -0.81
N LEU A 147 -8.43 -11.25 0.21
CA LEU A 147 -8.82 -11.41 1.61
C LEU A 147 -9.56 -10.18 2.11
N ALA A 148 -9.03 -8.99 1.88
CA ALA A 148 -9.57 -7.74 2.39
C ALA A 148 -9.48 -6.60 1.37
N SER A 149 -10.55 -5.81 1.28
CA SER A 149 -10.60 -4.58 0.49
C SER A 149 -11.08 -3.43 1.35
N TYR A 150 -10.52 -2.25 1.11
CA TYR A 150 -10.83 -1.01 1.81
C TYR A 150 -11.22 0.06 0.81
N ALA A 151 -12.41 0.61 0.96
CA ALA A 151 -12.91 1.64 0.08
C ALA A 151 -13.34 2.88 0.85
N TYR A 152 -13.08 4.04 0.28
CA TYR A 152 -13.40 5.33 0.87
C TYR A 152 -14.23 6.16 -0.10
N THR A 153 -15.47 6.45 0.26
CA THR A 153 -16.38 7.27 -0.55
C THR A 153 -17.37 8.01 0.31
N SER A 154 -17.81 9.19 -0.14
CA SER A 154 -18.91 9.93 0.46
C SER A 154 -20.26 9.74 -0.26
N SER A 155 -20.25 8.94 -1.35
CA SER A 155 -21.45 8.63 -2.13
C SER A 155 -22.05 7.30 -1.65
N ALA A 156 -23.30 7.31 -1.21
CA ALA A 156 -24.02 6.09 -0.83
C ALA A 156 -24.19 5.14 -2.03
N GLU A 157 -24.45 5.68 -3.22
CA GLU A 157 -24.56 4.89 -4.45
C GLU A 157 -23.23 4.17 -4.77
N THR A 158 -22.11 4.89 -4.66
CA THR A 158 -20.79 4.30 -4.88
C THR A 158 -20.48 3.24 -3.81
N ALA A 159 -20.86 3.47 -2.55
CA ALA A 159 -20.68 2.51 -1.47
C ALA A 159 -21.46 1.20 -1.74
N GLU A 160 -22.71 1.30 -2.20
CA GLU A 160 -23.54 0.14 -2.57
C GLU A 160 -22.90 -0.67 -3.73
N LYS A 161 -22.44 0.02 -4.77
CA LYS A 161 -21.74 -0.61 -5.91
C LYS A 161 -20.46 -1.32 -5.46
N LEU A 162 -19.63 -0.66 -4.64
CA LEU A 162 -18.40 -1.26 -4.08
C LEU A 162 -18.72 -2.52 -3.29
N GLY A 163 -19.70 -2.45 -2.39
CA GLY A 163 -20.09 -3.59 -1.56
C GLY A 163 -20.67 -4.77 -2.32
N SER A 164 -21.28 -4.53 -3.50
CA SER A 164 -21.88 -5.58 -4.34
C SER A 164 -20.93 -6.14 -5.41
N GLN A 165 -19.88 -5.40 -5.79
CA GLN A 165 -19.04 -5.75 -6.93
C GLN A 165 -17.61 -6.17 -6.56
N ILE A 166 -17.10 -5.77 -5.39
CA ILE A 166 -15.75 -6.19 -4.99
C ILE A 166 -15.77 -7.63 -4.48
N GLU A 167 -14.96 -8.47 -5.10
CA GLU A 167 -14.79 -9.88 -4.78
C GLU A 167 -13.64 -10.08 -3.79
N SER A 168 -13.90 -9.89 -2.50
CA SER A 168 -12.94 -10.19 -1.43
C SER A 168 -13.65 -10.74 -0.20
N GLY A 169 -12.91 -11.44 0.65
CA GLY A 169 -13.45 -12.04 1.87
C GLY A 169 -14.01 -11.01 2.86
N MET A 170 -13.48 -9.78 2.83
CA MET A 170 -13.93 -8.65 3.62
C MET A 170 -13.88 -7.38 2.78
N VAL A 171 -14.98 -6.62 2.79
CA VAL A 171 -15.04 -5.28 2.17
C VAL A 171 -15.38 -4.26 3.24
N SER A 172 -14.45 -3.36 3.54
CA SER A 172 -14.66 -2.25 4.47
C SER A 172 -14.87 -0.95 3.71
N ILE A 173 -15.98 -0.27 3.96
CA ILE A 173 -16.35 0.97 3.26
C ILE A 173 -16.52 2.10 4.27
N CYS A 174 -15.84 3.24 4.08
CA CYS A 174 -15.87 4.43 4.92
C CYS A 174 -16.18 5.70 4.13
#